data_41359b512d5351b7ddf4a2b013f45c7d
#
_entry.id   41359b512d5351b7ddf4a2b013f45c7d
#
_cell.length_a   1.000
_cell.length_b   1.000
_cell.length_c   1.000
_cell.angle_alpha   90.00
_cell.angle_beta   90.00
_cell.angle_gamma   90.00
#
_symmetry.space_group_name_H-M   'P 1'
#
loop_
_entity.id
_entity.type
_entity.pdbx_description
1 polymer ?
#
loop_
_entity_poly.entity_id
_entity_poly.type
_entity_poly.pdbx_seq_one_letter_code
_entity_poly.pdbx_strand_id
1 'polypeptide(L)'
;MLLLGFSGGLPLSLSAETLRVWMADRGVDVGTIGVISLASLPYSIKFLWAPVVDALPVPWLSKRLGRRRGWLVASQLGLMAAIGFLGTRDPVAAPLALGLGALLVAFASATQDIVIDAYRVESLGVEEQAAGMAGYIAAYRIGMLVSGAGVLALTSWLETQGFGKATVWPIAYGVAALLVLVGLAAVLMAREPASGTPANPTEPTLARLRLMAREAFSDFLLRDAALAVLAFVMLYKLCDALAGAMTAPFVLGLGYDKAAYAAIVNGLGLAALLIGGFAGGAVALALPLVTALLLGGILQMVSNLAFVWLWYQPPSAWALTVAVVVENFTGAIGTVSFVAYLSALCRNPQHTATQYALLTALASAGRTVFASGTGFVVGGIGWPAFFVVTALAALPALALLAWLQRRGHFDTLMVGRMRET
;
A
#
# COMPACT_ATOMS: atom_id res chain seq x y z
N MET A 1 9.41 -10.53 7.20
CA MET A 1 8.70 -9.51 6.39
C MET A 1 8.35 -9.97 4.98
N LEU A 2 9.23 -10.68 4.25
CA LEU A 2 8.95 -11.14 2.88
C LEU A 2 7.65 -11.96 2.76
N LEU A 3 7.49 -13.03 3.55
CA LEU A 3 6.30 -13.89 3.47
C LEU A 3 5.01 -13.16 3.87
N LEU A 4 5.09 -12.22 4.82
CA LEU A 4 3.94 -11.37 5.18
C LEU A 4 3.61 -10.38 4.06
N GLY A 5 4.63 -9.82 3.39
CA GLY A 5 4.44 -8.97 2.20
C GLY A 5 3.74 -9.73 1.07
N PHE A 6 4.20 -10.95 0.77
CA PHE A 6 3.55 -11.81 -0.23
C PHE A 6 2.06 -12.04 0.10
N SER A 7 1.77 -12.43 1.34
CA SER A 7 0.38 -12.64 1.79
C SER A 7 -0.47 -11.35 1.76
N GLY A 8 0.13 -10.19 2.06
CA GLY A 8 -0.54 -8.89 1.97
C GLY A 8 -0.90 -8.47 0.55
N GLY A 9 -0.05 -8.84 -0.43
CA GLY A 9 -0.27 -8.49 -1.84
C GLY A 9 -1.33 -9.33 -2.55
N LEU A 10 -1.54 -10.57 -2.12
CA LEU A 10 -2.47 -11.51 -2.77
C LEU A 10 -3.91 -10.98 -2.90
N PRO A 11 -4.58 -10.47 -1.85
CA PRO A 11 -6.01 -10.17 -1.88
C PRO A 11 -6.34 -8.93 -2.70
N LEU A 12 -5.40 -8.00 -2.89
CA LEU A 12 -5.66 -6.74 -3.57
C LEU A 12 -6.07 -6.95 -5.03
N SER A 13 -5.32 -7.74 -5.79
CA SER A 13 -5.69 -8.06 -7.19
C SER A 13 -6.96 -8.90 -7.26
N LEU A 14 -7.15 -9.86 -6.34
CA LEU A 14 -8.32 -10.76 -6.31
C LEU A 14 -9.64 -10.00 -6.11
N SER A 15 -9.65 -8.97 -5.29
CA SER A 15 -10.86 -8.16 -5.00
C SER A 15 -11.03 -6.97 -5.93
N ALA A 16 -10.06 -6.68 -6.79
CA ALA A 16 -10.09 -5.52 -7.68
C ALA A 16 -9.93 -5.93 -9.16
N GLU A 17 -8.70 -6.04 -9.66
CA GLU A 17 -8.44 -6.19 -11.09
C GLU A 17 -8.84 -7.57 -11.60
N THR A 18 -8.42 -8.65 -10.94
CA THR A 18 -8.77 -10.02 -11.30
C THR A 18 -10.28 -10.26 -11.26
N LEU A 19 -10.97 -9.68 -10.26
CA LEU A 19 -12.43 -9.75 -10.16
C LEU A 19 -13.11 -9.04 -11.35
N ARG A 20 -12.62 -7.89 -11.76
CA ARG A 20 -13.17 -7.17 -12.93
C ARG A 20 -13.01 -7.97 -14.21
N VAL A 21 -11.85 -8.61 -14.40
CA VAL A 21 -11.63 -9.50 -15.54
C VAL A 21 -12.60 -10.68 -15.50
N TRP A 22 -12.79 -11.32 -14.35
CA TRP A 22 -13.75 -12.40 -14.18
C TRP A 22 -15.18 -11.98 -14.53
N MET A 23 -15.65 -10.86 -13.99
CA MET A 23 -16.98 -10.32 -14.28
C MET A 23 -17.15 -10.04 -15.78
N ALA A 24 -16.15 -9.42 -16.43
CA ALA A 24 -16.16 -9.14 -17.85
C ALA A 24 -16.16 -10.43 -18.69
N ASP A 25 -15.37 -11.44 -18.34
CA ASP A 25 -15.32 -12.75 -19.00
C ASP A 25 -16.67 -13.50 -18.91
N ARG A 26 -17.44 -13.25 -17.84
CA ARG A 26 -18.78 -13.80 -17.64
C ARG A 26 -19.88 -12.94 -18.26
N GLY A 27 -19.57 -11.82 -18.89
CA GLY A 27 -20.52 -10.92 -19.56
C GLY A 27 -21.34 -10.05 -18.61
N VAL A 28 -20.84 -9.76 -17.40
CA VAL A 28 -21.48 -8.80 -16.50
C VAL A 28 -21.39 -7.39 -17.10
N ASP A 29 -22.45 -6.62 -16.97
CA ASP A 29 -22.50 -5.26 -17.49
C ASP A 29 -21.52 -4.31 -16.77
N VAL A 30 -21.06 -3.26 -17.49
CA VAL A 30 -20.03 -2.33 -17.00
C VAL A 30 -20.51 -1.53 -15.78
N GLY A 31 -21.80 -1.24 -15.68
CA GLY A 31 -22.38 -0.53 -14.54
C GLY A 31 -22.27 -1.34 -13.27
N THR A 32 -22.63 -2.63 -13.32
CA THR A 32 -22.48 -3.57 -12.19
C THR A 32 -21.01 -3.75 -11.80
N ILE A 33 -20.10 -3.86 -12.77
CA ILE A 33 -18.64 -3.91 -12.51
C ILE A 33 -18.18 -2.64 -11.76
N GLY A 34 -18.68 -1.47 -12.18
CA GLY A 34 -18.39 -0.20 -11.52
C GLY A 34 -18.84 -0.16 -10.07
N VAL A 35 -20.07 -0.59 -9.79
CA VAL A 35 -20.62 -0.63 -8.42
C VAL A 35 -19.83 -1.61 -7.53
N ILE A 36 -19.51 -2.80 -8.04
CA ILE A 36 -18.74 -3.81 -7.27
C ILE A 36 -17.31 -3.33 -6.98
N SER A 37 -16.75 -2.44 -7.82
CA SER A 37 -15.43 -1.83 -7.55
C SER A 37 -15.38 -1.00 -6.27
N LEU A 38 -16.55 -0.54 -5.74
CA LEU A 38 -16.66 0.10 -4.43
C LEU A 38 -16.32 -0.85 -3.26
N ALA A 39 -16.27 -2.15 -3.49
CA ALA A 39 -15.81 -3.14 -2.50
C ALA A 39 -14.36 -2.89 -2.03
N SER A 40 -13.57 -2.08 -2.75
CA SER A 40 -12.23 -1.64 -2.33
C SER A 40 -12.20 -0.54 -1.25
N LEU A 41 -13.35 0.07 -0.91
CA LEU A 41 -13.44 1.13 0.10
C LEU A 41 -12.77 0.80 1.45
N PRO A 42 -12.84 -0.44 1.99
CA PRO A 42 -12.18 -0.78 3.25
C PRO A 42 -10.70 -0.40 3.31
N TYR A 43 -9.96 -0.49 2.21
CA TYR A 43 -8.55 -0.08 2.19
C TYR A 43 -8.33 1.41 2.49
N SER A 44 -9.28 2.26 2.10
CA SER A 44 -9.21 3.72 2.32
C SER A 44 -9.66 4.14 3.72
N ILE A 45 -10.59 3.39 4.32
CA ILE A 45 -11.20 3.74 5.61
C ILE A 45 -10.73 2.84 6.76
N LYS A 46 -9.71 2.02 6.54
CA LYS A 46 -9.19 1.04 7.52
C LYS A 46 -8.80 1.68 8.87
N PHE A 47 -8.46 2.96 8.90
CA PHE A 47 -8.14 3.70 10.13
C PHE A 47 -9.31 3.77 11.10
N LEU A 48 -10.57 3.61 10.64
CA LEU A 48 -11.75 3.66 11.50
C LEU A 48 -11.83 2.49 12.48
N TRP A 49 -11.32 1.31 12.11
CA TRP A 49 -11.31 0.14 13.01
C TRP A 49 -9.91 -0.26 13.48
N ALA A 50 -8.86 0.44 13.07
CA ALA A 50 -7.51 0.20 13.60
C ALA A 50 -7.45 0.29 15.15
N PRO A 51 -8.21 1.17 15.83
CA PRO A 51 -8.29 1.16 17.30
C PRO A 51 -8.78 -0.17 17.89
N VAL A 52 -9.61 -0.92 17.16
CA VAL A 52 -10.08 -2.24 17.59
C VAL A 52 -8.91 -3.23 17.67
N VAL A 53 -8.01 -3.17 16.68
CA VAL A 53 -6.80 -4.01 16.61
C VAL A 53 -5.82 -3.67 17.75
N ASP A 54 -5.75 -2.41 18.15
CA ASP A 54 -4.89 -1.98 19.27
C ASP A 54 -5.51 -2.30 20.63
N ALA A 55 -6.83 -2.08 20.78
CA ALA A 55 -7.51 -2.16 22.07
C ALA A 55 -7.91 -3.60 22.47
N LEU A 56 -8.27 -4.44 21.49
CA LEU A 56 -8.90 -5.73 21.76
C LEU A 56 -8.01 -6.91 21.41
N PRO A 57 -7.87 -7.89 22.32
CA PRO A 57 -7.28 -9.18 21.97
C PRO A 57 -8.30 -10.04 21.20
N VAL A 58 -7.83 -10.84 20.24
CA VAL A 58 -8.66 -11.91 19.65
C VAL A 58 -8.83 -13.02 20.67
N PRO A 59 -10.07 -13.39 21.03
CA PRO A 59 -10.33 -14.44 22.02
C PRO A 59 -9.57 -15.72 21.66
N TRP A 60 -9.01 -16.40 22.68
CA TRP A 60 -8.23 -17.63 22.57
C TRP A 60 -6.91 -17.50 21.78
N LEU A 61 -6.90 -16.90 20.56
CA LEU A 61 -5.70 -16.77 19.73
C LEU A 61 -4.66 -15.85 20.40
N SER A 62 -5.07 -14.67 20.88
CA SER A 62 -4.15 -13.74 21.52
C SER A 62 -3.57 -14.27 22.85
N LYS A 63 -4.30 -15.16 23.56
CA LYS A 63 -3.79 -15.81 24.76
C LYS A 63 -2.65 -16.80 24.48
N ARG A 64 -2.66 -17.44 23.30
CA ARG A 64 -1.68 -18.48 22.91
C ARG A 64 -0.54 -17.93 22.10
N LEU A 65 -0.81 -16.97 21.22
CA LEU A 65 0.14 -16.50 20.20
C LEU A 65 0.68 -15.08 20.47
N GLY A 66 0.04 -14.36 21.39
CA GLY A 66 0.25 -12.92 21.55
C GLY A 66 -0.76 -12.08 20.75
N ARG A 67 -0.78 -10.77 21.02
CA ARG A 67 -1.80 -9.86 20.47
C ARG A 67 -1.69 -9.74 18.94
N ARG A 68 -0.51 -9.41 18.42
CA ARG A 68 -0.31 -9.17 16.99
C ARG A 68 -0.43 -10.44 16.17
N ARG A 69 0.22 -11.52 16.62
CA ARG A 69 0.12 -12.82 15.95
C ARG A 69 -1.30 -13.38 15.99
N GLY A 70 -2.03 -13.19 17.09
CA GLY A 70 -3.43 -13.59 17.20
C GLY A 70 -4.33 -12.89 16.17
N TRP A 71 -4.15 -11.58 15.99
CA TRP A 71 -4.86 -10.81 14.96
C TRP A 71 -4.45 -11.20 13.54
N LEU A 72 -3.15 -11.45 13.28
CA LEU A 72 -2.68 -11.92 11.97
C LEU A 72 -3.31 -13.25 11.59
N VAL A 73 -3.33 -14.23 12.51
CA VAL A 73 -3.99 -15.54 12.26
C VAL A 73 -5.48 -15.35 12.00
N ALA A 74 -6.17 -14.55 12.80
CA ALA A 74 -7.61 -14.31 12.64
C ALA A 74 -7.93 -13.66 11.29
N SER A 75 -7.18 -12.61 10.92
CA SER A 75 -7.39 -11.90 9.65
C SER A 75 -7.08 -12.78 8.44
N GLN A 76 -6.03 -13.62 8.50
CA GLN A 76 -5.67 -14.53 7.41
C GLN A 76 -6.67 -15.69 7.25
N LEU A 77 -7.17 -16.26 8.34
CA LEU A 77 -8.25 -17.26 8.27
C LEU A 77 -9.54 -16.64 7.73
N GLY A 78 -9.89 -15.43 8.18
CA GLY A 78 -11.02 -14.68 7.64
C GLY A 78 -10.85 -14.36 6.15
N LEU A 79 -9.62 -14.01 5.73
CA LEU A 79 -9.28 -13.75 4.34
C LEU A 79 -9.42 -15.01 3.47
N MET A 80 -8.89 -16.15 3.93
CA MET A 80 -9.05 -17.44 3.23
C MET A 80 -10.53 -17.79 3.04
N ALA A 81 -11.34 -17.67 4.10
CA ALA A 81 -12.77 -17.91 4.03
C ALA A 81 -13.48 -16.95 3.06
N ALA A 82 -13.11 -15.66 3.08
CA ALA A 82 -13.68 -14.63 2.20
C ALA A 82 -13.32 -14.88 0.73
N ILE A 83 -12.06 -15.24 0.41
CA ILE A 83 -11.63 -15.59 -0.94
C ILE A 83 -12.35 -16.84 -1.43
N GLY A 84 -12.47 -17.87 -0.59
CA GLY A 84 -13.23 -19.08 -0.91
C GLY A 84 -14.70 -18.77 -1.16
N PHE A 85 -15.33 -17.96 -0.31
CA PHE A 85 -16.71 -17.52 -0.52
C PHE A 85 -16.85 -16.74 -1.84
N LEU A 86 -15.99 -15.77 -2.11
CA LEU A 86 -16.00 -14.99 -3.35
C LEU A 86 -15.89 -15.92 -4.57
N GLY A 87 -14.93 -16.84 -4.58
CA GLY A 87 -14.66 -17.75 -5.69
C GLY A 87 -15.82 -18.70 -6.02
N THR A 88 -16.74 -18.97 -5.06
CA THR A 88 -17.92 -19.83 -5.27
C THR A 88 -19.16 -19.07 -5.76
N ARG A 89 -19.11 -17.75 -5.91
CA ARG A 89 -20.27 -16.95 -6.37
C ARG A 89 -20.24 -16.78 -7.89
N ASP A 90 -21.37 -17.05 -8.55
CA ASP A 90 -21.50 -16.77 -9.98
C ASP A 90 -21.74 -15.26 -10.19
N PRO A 91 -20.89 -14.57 -11.00
CA PRO A 91 -21.03 -13.14 -11.22
C PRO A 91 -22.34 -12.70 -11.86
N VAL A 92 -22.95 -13.58 -12.67
CA VAL A 92 -24.20 -13.29 -13.41
C VAL A 92 -25.41 -13.64 -12.54
N ALA A 93 -25.39 -14.83 -11.93
CA ALA A 93 -26.55 -15.31 -11.15
C ALA A 93 -26.68 -14.65 -9.78
N ALA A 94 -25.55 -14.20 -9.18
CA ALA A 94 -25.54 -13.66 -7.82
C ALA A 94 -24.58 -12.46 -7.65
N PRO A 95 -24.74 -11.37 -8.41
CA PRO A 95 -23.81 -10.22 -8.39
C PRO A 95 -23.71 -9.55 -7.01
N LEU A 96 -24.80 -9.49 -6.24
CA LEU A 96 -24.77 -8.92 -4.88
C LEU A 96 -23.96 -9.80 -3.92
N ALA A 97 -24.08 -11.12 -4.00
CA ALA A 97 -23.28 -12.03 -3.19
C ALA A 97 -21.79 -12.00 -3.58
N LEU A 98 -21.50 -11.83 -4.88
CA LEU A 98 -20.13 -11.59 -5.37
C LEU A 98 -19.57 -10.28 -4.80
N GLY A 99 -20.32 -9.17 -4.87
CA GLY A 99 -19.94 -7.87 -4.30
C GLY A 99 -19.70 -7.95 -2.79
N LEU A 100 -20.54 -8.66 -2.05
CA LEU A 100 -20.34 -8.95 -0.63
C LEU A 100 -19.05 -9.76 -0.40
N GLY A 101 -18.79 -10.78 -1.21
CA GLY A 101 -17.54 -11.54 -1.16
C GLY A 101 -16.31 -10.65 -1.37
N ALA A 102 -16.33 -9.77 -2.37
CA ALA A 102 -15.27 -8.81 -2.63
C ALA A 102 -15.07 -7.83 -1.45
N LEU A 103 -16.16 -7.34 -0.86
CA LEU A 103 -16.12 -6.48 0.33
C LEU A 103 -15.50 -7.21 1.53
N LEU A 104 -15.86 -8.47 1.77
CA LEU A 104 -15.29 -9.29 2.85
C LEU A 104 -13.79 -9.54 2.63
N VAL A 105 -13.36 -9.83 1.40
CA VAL A 105 -11.94 -9.97 1.04
C VAL A 105 -11.20 -8.66 1.33
N ALA A 106 -11.73 -7.52 0.87
CA ALA A 106 -11.10 -6.21 1.08
C ALA A 106 -11.05 -5.84 2.58
N PHE A 107 -12.10 -6.14 3.34
CA PHE A 107 -12.13 -5.88 4.80
C PHE A 107 -11.12 -6.75 5.56
N ALA A 108 -11.08 -8.05 5.27
CA ALA A 108 -10.12 -8.97 5.91
C ALA A 108 -8.67 -8.60 5.53
N SER A 109 -8.43 -8.26 4.27
CA SER A 109 -7.13 -7.81 3.78
C SER A 109 -6.70 -6.48 4.41
N ALA A 110 -7.58 -5.47 4.44
CA ALA A 110 -7.29 -4.20 5.10
C ALA A 110 -7.01 -4.38 6.60
N THR A 111 -7.70 -5.32 7.25
CA THR A 111 -7.42 -5.67 8.65
C THR A 111 -6.05 -6.35 8.79
N GLN A 112 -5.71 -7.28 7.90
CA GLN A 112 -4.39 -7.90 7.83
C GLN A 112 -3.29 -6.84 7.65
N ASP A 113 -3.49 -5.88 6.73
CA ASP A 113 -2.54 -4.79 6.50
C ASP A 113 -2.29 -3.95 7.75
N ILE A 114 -3.35 -3.57 8.49
CA ILE A 114 -3.23 -2.85 9.77
C ILE A 114 -2.32 -3.61 10.73
N VAL A 115 -2.53 -4.92 10.85
CA VAL A 115 -1.77 -5.75 11.81
C VAL A 115 -0.34 -5.97 11.34
N ILE A 116 -0.09 -6.21 10.04
CA ILE A 116 1.26 -6.37 9.48
C ILE A 116 2.08 -5.08 9.68
N ASP A 117 1.47 -3.93 9.38
CA ASP A 117 2.13 -2.63 9.54
C ASP A 117 2.53 -2.40 11.01
N ALA A 118 1.61 -2.64 11.95
CA ALA A 118 1.90 -2.53 13.37
C ALA A 118 2.95 -3.54 13.83
N TYR A 119 2.83 -4.81 13.40
CA TYR A 119 3.79 -5.87 13.69
C TYR A 119 5.19 -5.49 13.20
N ARG A 120 5.30 -4.94 11.98
CA ARG A 120 6.57 -4.47 11.41
C ARG A 120 7.18 -3.35 12.25
N VAL A 121 6.40 -2.32 12.58
CA VAL A 121 6.86 -1.17 13.36
C VAL A 121 7.33 -1.59 14.75
N GLU A 122 6.64 -2.54 15.38
CA GLU A 122 6.96 -3.03 16.73
C GLU A 122 8.10 -4.06 16.76
N SER A 123 8.32 -4.81 15.66
CA SER A 123 9.31 -5.90 15.61
C SER A 123 10.68 -5.49 15.08
N LEU A 124 10.76 -4.42 14.27
CA LEU A 124 11.99 -3.99 13.63
C LEU A 124 12.57 -2.75 14.31
N GLY A 125 13.88 -2.76 14.52
CA GLY A 125 14.62 -1.58 14.96
C GLY A 125 14.53 -0.43 13.93
N VAL A 126 14.89 0.79 14.35
CA VAL A 126 14.84 1.99 13.51
C VAL A 126 15.61 1.78 12.20
N GLU A 127 16.80 1.21 12.32
CA GLU A 127 17.72 0.97 11.21
C GLU A 127 17.20 -0.13 10.26
N GLU A 128 16.42 -1.08 10.78
CA GLU A 128 15.88 -2.20 10.00
C GLU A 128 14.56 -1.86 9.28
N GLN A 129 13.85 -0.78 9.69
CA GLN A 129 12.54 -0.43 9.14
C GLN A 129 12.55 -0.25 7.63
N ALA A 130 13.56 0.44 7.11
CA ALA A 130 13.66 0.70 5.67
C ALA A 130 13.94 -0.58 4.87
N ALA A 131 14.90 -1.41 5.33
CA ALA A 131 15.22 -2.69 4.69
C ALA A 131 14.05 -3.68 4.79
N GLY A 132 13.41 -3.77 5.96
CA GLY A 132 12.22 -4.57 6.17
C GLY A 132 11.06 -4.15 5.27
N MET A 133 10.89 -2.83 5.04
CA MET A 133 9.87 -2.32 4.14
C MET A 133 10.19 -2.57 2.67
N ALA A 134 11.45 -2.44 2.26
CA ALA A 134 11.85 -2.76 0.89
C ALA A 134 11.52 -4.23 0.55
N GLY A 135 11.90 -5.15 1.44
CA GLY A 135 11.56 -6.57 1.29
C GLY A 135 10.05 -6.83 1.31
N TYR A 136 9.30 -6.15 2.19
CA TYR A 136 7.84 -6.23 2.25
C TYR A 136 7.19 -5.78 0.93
N ILE A 137 7.57 -4.60 0.41
CA ILE A 137 7.03 -4.06 -0.85
C ILE A 137 7.34 -5.00 -2.02
N ALA A 138 8.57 -5.50 -2.11
CA ALA A 138 8.96 -6.43 -3.17
C ALA A 138 8.08 -7.69 -3.15
N ALA A 139 7.95 -8.33 -2.00
CA ALA A 139 7.14 -9.52 -1.85
C ALA A 139 5.62 -9.23 -2.04
N TYR A 140 5.14 -8.06 -1.62
CA TYR A 140 3.78 -7.60 -1.85
C TYR A 140 3.47 -7.51 -3.36
N ARG A 141 4.38 -6.95 -4.16
CA ARG A 141 4.23 -6.89 -5.62
C ARG A 141 4.26 -8.26 -6.27
N ILE A 142 5.09 -9.18 -5.77
CA ILE A 142 5.08 -10.59 -6.22
C ILE A 142 3.73 -11.23 -5.90
N GLY A 143 3.18 -11.02 -4.69
CA GLY A 143 1.84 -11.47 -4.31
C GLY A 143 0.75 -10.96 -5.26
N MET A 144 0.77 -9.67 -5.58
CA MET A 144 -0.14 -9.07 -6.57
C MET A 144 0.01 -9.69 -7.96
N LEU A 145 1.25 -9.96 -8.40
CA LEU A 145 1.49 -10.59 -9.71
C LEU A 145 0.94 -12.03 -9.75
N VAL A 146 1.17 -12.78 -8.68
CA VAL A 146 0.65 -14.16 -8.55
C VAL A 146 -0.87 -14.19 -8.52
N SER A 147 -1.52 -13.29 -7.78
CA SER A 147 -2.99 -13.24 -7.69
C SER A 147 -3.66 -12.52 -8.86
N GLY A 148 -2.91 -11.73 -9.62
CA GLY A 148 -3.35 -11.13 -10.89
C GLY A 148 -3.04 -12.05 -12.07
N ALA A 149 -1.86 -11.88 -12.65
CA ALA A 149 -1.44 -12.61 -13.84
C ALA A 149 -1.38 -14.13 -13.63
N GLY A 150 -0.96 -14.61 -12.45
CA GLY A 150 -0.89 -16.04 -12.13
C GLY A 150 -2.28 -16.70 -12.12
N VAL A 151 -3.28 -16.05 -11.52
CA VAL A 151 -4.68 -16.54 -11.52
C VAL A 151 -5.23 -16.56 -12.94
N LEU A 152 -5.01 -15.51 -13.75
CA LEU A 152 -5.45 -15.46 -15.15
C LEU A 152 -4.77 -16.54 -15.98
N ALA A 153 -3.47 -16.78 -15.79
CA ALA A 153 -2.75 -17.86 -16.47
C ALA A 153 -3.31 -19.25 -16.08
N LEU A 154 -3.64 -19.44 -14.79
CA LEU A 154 -4.24 -20.68 -14.31
C LEU A 154 -5.62 -20.91 -14.91
N THR A 155 -6.48 -19.88 -14.97
CA THR A 155 -7.82 -20.01 -15.60
C THR A 155 -7.69 -20.35 -17.07
N SER A 156 -6.81 -19.67 -17.82
CA SER A 156 -6.55 -19.96 -19.24
C SER A 156 -6.02 -21.38 -19.44
N TRP A 157 -5.08 -21.84 -18.60
CA TRP A 157 -4.58 -23.21 -18.68
C TRP A 157 -5.67 -24.24 -18.39
N LEU A 158 -6.52 -24.03 -17.38
CA LEU A 158 -7.65 -24.92 -17.09
C LEU A 158 -8.63 -25.00 -18.27
N GLU A 159 -8.88 -23.89 -18.95
CA GLU A 159 -9.73 -23.87 -20.16
C GLU A 159 -9.12 -24.73 -21.28
N THR A 160 -7.79 -24.71 -21.49
CA THR A 160 -7.12 -25.59 -22.47
C THR A 160 -7.23 -27.07 -22.10
N GLN A 161 -7.42 -27.39 -20.81
CA GLN A 161 -7.68 -28.76 -20.33
C GLN A 161 -9.16 -29.17 -20.47
N GLY A 162 -10.02 -28.31 -21.04
CA GLY A 162 -11.44 -28.59 -21.28
C GLY A 162 -12.38 -28.24 -20.12
N PHE A 163 -11.91 -27.59 -19.06
CA PHE A 163 -12.79 -27.11 -18.00
C PHE A 163 -13.62 -25.91 -18.46
N GLY A 164 -14.90 -25.91 -18.11
CA GLY A 164 -15.82 -24.82 -18.45
C GLY A 164 -15.60 -23.58 -17.59
N LYS A 165 -15.97 -22.41 -18.10
CA LYS A 165 -15.85 -21.10 -17.41
C LYS A 165 -16.50 -21.04 -16.03
N ALA A 166 -17.54 -21.85 -15.78
CA ALA A 166 -18.18 -21.94 -14.46
C ALA A 166 -17.31 -22.63 -13.42
N THR A 167 -16.30 -23.41 -13.83
CA THR A 167 -15.46 -24.23 -12.95
C THR A 167 -14.05 -23.63 -12.76
N VAL A 168 -13.50 -22.99 -13.81
CA VAL A 168 -12.12 -22.51 -13.79
C VAL A 168 -11.91 -21.41 -12.73
N TRP A 169 -12.85 -20.49 -12.59
CA TRP A 169 -12.74 -19.39 -11.63
C TRP A 169 -12.83 -19.85 -10.17
N PRO A 170 -13.80 -20.70 -9.76
CA PRO A 170 -13.81 -21.29 -8.41
C PRO A 170 -12.51 -22.01 -8.07
N ILE A 171 -11.94 -22.80 -8.99
CA ILE A 171 -10.66 -23.48 -8.78
C ILE A 171 -9.54 -22.47 -8.56
N ALA A 172 -9.44 -21.45 -9.44
CA ALA A 172 -8.38 -20.45 -9.37
C ALA A 172 -8.43 -19.61 -8.08
N TYR A 173 -9.62 -19.19 -7.65
CA TYR A 173 -9.81 -18.52 -6.35
C TYR A 173 -9.56 -19.47 -5.17
N GLY A 174 -9.90 -20.75 -5.30
CA GLY A 174 -9.56 -21.77 -4.30
C GLY A 174 -8.05 -21.93 -4.11
N VAL A 175 -7.30 -21.99 -5.22
CA VAL A 175 -5.82 -22.01 -5.18
C VAL A 175 -5.29 -20.73 -4.55
N ALA A 176 -5.84 -19.55 -4.93
CA ALA A 176 -5.43 -18.26 -4.34
C ALA A 176 -5.71 -18.22 -2.82
N ALA A 177 -6.83 -18.79 -2.35
CA ALA A 177 -7.12 -18.90 -0.92
C ALA A 177 -6.07 -19.76 -0.20
N LEU A 178 -5.63 -20.87 -0.80
CA LEU A 178 -4.58 -21.72 -0.22
C LEU A 178 -3.22 -21.02 -0.16
N LEU A 179 -2.92 -20.11 -1.08
CA LEU A 179 -1.67 -19.33 -1.04
C LEU A 179 -1.58 -18.38 0.18
N VAL A 180 -2.70 -18.04 0.82
CA VAL A 180 -2.69 -17.29 2.09
C VAL A 180 -2.02 -18.10 3.21
N LEU A 181 -1.97 -19.43 3.11
CA LEU A 181 -1.23 -20.30 4.06
C LEU A 181 0.25 -19.95 4.16
N VAL A 182 0.85 -19.35 3.12
CA VAL A 182 2.23 -18.84 3.17
C VAL A 182 2.36 -17.77 4.27
N GLY A 183 1.41 -16.85 4.34
CA GLY A 183 1.36 -15.85 5.40
C GLY A 183 1.09 -16.46 6.78
N LEU A 184 0.18 -17.43 6.85
CA LEU A 184 -0.12 -18.16 8.10
C LEU A 184 1.13 -18.88 8.63
N ALA A 185 1.88 -19.57 7.76
CA ALA A 185 3.13 -20.21 8.12
C ALA A 185 4.15 -19.17 8.64
N ALA A 186 4.25 -18.01 7.97
CA ALA A 186 5.12 -16.93 8.42
C ALA A 186 4.76 -16.44 9.84
N VAL A 187 3.48 -16.28 10.14
CA VAL A 187 3.02 -15.85 11.48
C VAL A 187 3.33 -16.90 12.53
N LEU A 188 3.16 -18.18 12.22
CA LEU A 188 3.46 -19.26 13.17
C LEU A 188 4.96 -19.37 13.49
N MET A 189 5.83 -19.05 12.52
CA MET A 189 7.28 -19.02 12.69
C MET A 189 7.78 -17.71 13.34
N ALA A 190 7.01 -16.64 13.29
CA ALA A 190 7.36 -15.33 13.79
C ALA A 190 7.31 -15.29 15.33
N ARG A 191 8.04 -14.34 15.94
CA ARG A 191 7.95 -14.06 17.36
C ARG A 191 6.97 -12.92 17.61
N GLU A 192 6.25 -12.97 18.74
CA GLU A 192 5.43 -11.84 19.16
C GLU A 192 6.34 -10.67 19.55
N PRO A 193 6.08 -9.44 19.06
CA PRO A 193 6.82 -8.28 19.52
C PRO A 193 6.67 -8.08 21.02
N ALA A 194 7.69 -7.52 21.65
CA ALA A 194 7.62 -7.11 23.06
C ALA A 194 6.70 -5.87 23.17
N SER A 195 5.41 -6.07 22.97
CA SER A 195 4.41 -5.01 23.02
C SER A 195 4.06 -4.69 24.45
N GLY A 196 3.88 -3.40 24.74
CA GLY A 196 3.46 -2.93 26.05
C GLY A 196 2.20 -3.62 26.59
N THR A 197 2.06 -3.61 27.88
CA THR A 197 1.03 -4.28 28.69
C THR A 197 -0.36 -4.14 28.06
N PRO A 198 -1.15 -5.23 27.99
CA PRO A 198 -2.53 -5.14 27.53
C PRO A 198 -3.30 -4.11 28.36
N ALA A 199 -4.10 -3.28 27.70
CA ALA A 199 -5.00 -2.37 28.40
C ALA A 199 -5.83 -3.13 29.44
N ASN A 200 -6.04 -2.50 30.58
CA ASN A 200 -6.67 -3.07 31.78
C ASN A 200 -7.97 -3.83 31.44
N PRO A 201 -8.08 -5.14 31.72
CA PRO A 201 -9.25 -5.94 31.32
C PRO A 201 -10.56 -5.55 32.03
N THR A 202 -10.51 -4.69 33.01
CA THR A 202 -11.65 -4.27 33.85
C THR A 202 -12.49 -3.15 33.24
N GLU A 203 -12.02 -2.45 32.19
CA GLU A 203 -12.79 -1.36 31.58
C GLU A 203 -13.79 -1.87 30.52
N PRO A 204 -14.97 -1.23 30.41
CA PRO A 204 -15.95 -1.55 29.35
C PRO A 204 -15.33 -1.39 27.96
N THR A 205 -15.55 -2.35 27.06
CA THR A 205 -14.97 -2.39 25.71
C THR A 205 -15.14 -1.09 24.94
N LEU A 206 -16.33 -0.47 24.99
CA LEU A 206 -16.61 0.77 24.26
C LEU A 206 -15.84 1.98 24.85
N ALA A 207 -15.69 2.04 26.17
CA ALA A 207 -14.91 3.09 26.84
C ALA A 207 -13.44 2.96 26.44
N ARG A 208 -12.90 1.74 26.42
CA ARG A 208 -11.54 1.43 25.97
C ARG A 208 -11.31 1.85 24.52
N LEU A 209 -12.21 1.51 23.60
CA LEU A 209 -12.11 1.90 22.18
C LEU A 209 -12.10 3.42 22.01
N ARG A 210 -13.00 4.12 22.71
CA ARG A 210 -13.04 5.59 22.69
C ARG A 210 -11.77 6.22 23.26
N LEU A 211 -11.27 5.67 24.37
CA LEU A 211 -10.05 6.13 25.01
C LEU A 211 -8.86 5.94 24.06
N MET A 212 -8.66 4.73 23.52
CA MET A 212 -7.59 4.40 22.57
C MET A 212 -7.62 5.28 21.33
N ALA A 213 -8.79 5.45 20.71
CA ALA A 213 -8.93 6.35 19.58
C ALA A 213 -8.56 7.80 19.95
N ARG A 214 -9.11 8.31 21.07
CA ARG A 214 -8.82 9.67 21.54
C ARG A 214 -7.34 9.86 21.88
N GLU A 215 -6.73 8.93 22.56
CA GLU A 215 -5.30 8.98 22.92
C GLU A 215 -4.40 8.91 21.70
N ALA A 216 -4.68 8.02 20.74
CA ALA A 216 -3.92 7.94 19.50
C ALA A 216 -3.95 9.25 18.71
N PHE A 217 -5.11 9.91 18.64
CA PHE A 217 -5.29 11.21 17.97
C PHE A 217 -4.66 12.34 18.79
N SER A 218 -4.93 12.42 20.09
CA SER A 218 -4.43 13.50 20.94
C SER A 218 -2.93 13.45 21.09
N ASP A 219 -2.35 12.26 21.28
CA ASP A 219 -0.90 12.07 21.35
C ASP A 219 -0.21 12.60 20.09
N PHE A 220 -0.84 12.44 18.92
CA PHE A 220 -0.30 12.93 17.68
C PHE A 220 -0.50 14.44 17.49
N LEU A 221 -1.70 14.96 17.76
CA LEU A 221 -2.05 16.36 17.52
C LEU A 221 -1.43 17.33 18.53
N LEU A 222 -1.10 16.85 19.73
CA LEU A 222 -0.45 17.65 20.78
C LEU A 222 1.08 17.74 20.63
N ARG A 223 1.69 17.03 19.66
CA ARG A 223 3.13 17.13 19.39
C ARG A 223 3.48 18.47 18.77
N ASP A 224 4.68 18.95 19.07
CA ASP A 224 5.23 20.13 18.41
C ASP A 224 5.22 19.95 16.90
N ALA A 225 4.78 20.99 16.20
CA ALA A 225 4.67 21.03 14.74
C ALA A 225 3.73 19.96 14.12
N ALA A 226 2.77 19.40 14.87
CA ALA A 226 1.87 18.32 14.40
C ALA A 226 1.23 18.62 13.04
N LEU A 227 0.68 19.82 12.84
CA LEU A 227 0.08 20.22 11.58
C LEU A 227 1.07 20.23 10.42
N ALA A 228 2.32 20.68 10.65
CA ALA A 228 3.37 20.67 9.62
C ALA A 228 3.80 19.23 9.28
N VAL A 229 3.85 18.34 10.27
CA VAL A 229 4.11 16.90 10.07
C VAL A 229 2.99 16.27 9.24
N LEU A 230 1.73 16.54 9.56
CA LEU A 230 0.57 16.02 8.80
C LEU A 230 0.55 16.58 7.36
N ALA A 231 0.85 17.88 7.19
CA ALA A 231 0.97 18.48 5.87
C ALA A 231 2.12 17.85 5.07
N PHE A 232 3.28 17.61 5.70
CA PHE A 232 4.39 16.89 5.07
C PHE A 232 4.01 15.48 4.65
N VAL A 233 3.34 14.71 5.51
CA VAL A 233 2.86 13.35 5.21
C VAL A 233 1.92 13.35 4.00
N MET A 234 1.04 14.34 3.89
CA MET A 234 0.11 14.47 2.77
C MET A 234 0.80 14.87 1.46
N LEU A 235 1.81 15.73 1.53
CA LEU A 235 2.42 16.36 0.37
C LEU A 235 3.65 15.61 -0.17
N TYR A 236 4.34 14.80 0.63
CA TYR A 236 5.62 14.19 0.24
C TYR A 236 5.54 13.32 -1.01
N LYS A 237 4.45 12.58 -1.18
CA LYS A 237 4.21 11.72 -2.36
C LYS A 237 3.32 12.37 -3.42
N LEU A 238 3.08 13.68 -3.32
CA LEU A 238 2.17 14.37 -4.20
C LEU A 238 2.66 14.40 -5.65
N CYS A 239 3.94 14.71 -5.88
CA CYS A 239 4.52 14.78 -7.22
C CYS A 239 4.37 13.46 -7.99
N ASP A 240 4.66 12.32 -7.36
CA ASP A 240 4.48 10.98 -7.94
C ASP A 240 3.00 10.67 -8.21
N ALA A 241 2.12 11.06 -7.29
CA ALA A 241 0.70 10.78 -7.42
C ALA A 241 0.07 11.53 -8.61
N LEU A 242 0.46 12.79 -8.79
CA LEU A 242 -0.01 13.60 -9.91
C LEU A 242 0.51 13.06 -11.26
N ALA A 243 1.81 12.75 -11.35
CA ALA A 243 2.41 12.19 -12.56
C ALA A 243 1.84 10.79 -12.88
N GLY A 244 1.80 9.91 -11.88
CA GLY A 244 1.31 8.54 -12.04
C GLY A 244 -0.15 8.44 -12.48
N ALA A 245 -1.01 9.38 -12.04
CA ALA A 245 -2.40 9.44 -12.48
C ALA A 245 -2.55 9.69 -13.99
N MET A 246 -1.58 10.38 -14.60
CA MET A 246 -1.60 10.78 -15.99
C MET A 246 -0.63 9.99 -16.88
N THR A 247 0.13 9.04 -16.36
CA THR A 247 1.11 8.25 -17.13
C THR A 247 0.43 7.46 -18.27
N ALA A 248 -0.68 6.78 -18.01
CA ALA A 248 -1.36 5.99 -19.03
C ALA A 248 -1.94 6.86 -20.16
N PRO A 249 -2.75 7.92 -19.88
CA PRO A 249 -3.24 8.82 -20.93
C PRO A 249 -2.10 9.48 -21.71
N PHE A 250 -1.01 9.85 -21.04
CA PHE A 250 0.15 10.46 -21.68
C PHE A 250 0.84 9.52 -22.66
N VAL A 251 1.22 8.32 -22.21
CA VAL A 251 1.95 7.35 -23.05
C VAL A 251 1.12 6.92 -24.25
N LEU A 252 -0.17 6.62 -24.05
CA LEU A 252 -1.06 6.26 -25.15
C LEU A 252 -1.31 7.46 -26.11
N GLY A 253 -1.37 8.67 -25.57
CA GLY A 253 -1.49 9.91 -26.34
C GLY A 253 -0.25 10.24 -27.19
N LEU A 254 0.93 9.74 -26.82
CA LEU A 254 2.15 9.81 -27.63
C LEU A 254 2.19 8.82 -28.80
N GLY A 255 1.20 7.93 -28.91
CA GLY A 255 1.10 6.94 -29.99
C GLY A 255 1.72 5.59 -29.68
N TYR A 256 2.10 5.31 -28.41
CA TYR A 256 2.49 3.96 -28.02
C TYR A 256 1.27 3.05 -27.98
N ASP A 257 1.42 1.82 -28.43
CA ASP A 257 0.35 0.83 -28.35
C ASP A 257 0.19 0.25 -26.91
N LYS A 258 -0.93 -0.44 -26.68
CA LYS A 258 -1.23 -1.03 -25.37
C LYS A 258 -0.25 -2.14 -24.97
N ALA A 259 0.34 -2.84 -25.96
CA ALA A 259 1.30 -3.91 -25.70
C ALA A 259 2.65 -3.33 -25.22
N ALA A 260 3.13 -2.28 -25.89
CA ALA A 260 4.32 -1.53 -25.46
C ALA A 260 4.11 -0.91 -24.06
N TYR A 261 2.94 -0.31 -23.81
CA TYR A 261 2.58 0.19 -22.48
C TYR A 261 2.66 -0.92 -21.44
N ALA A 262 2.00 -2.05 -21.66
CA ALA A 262 1.98 -3.17 -20.71
C ALA A 262 3.39 -3.74 -20.48
N ALA A 263 4.18 -3.94 -21.50
CA ALA A 263 5.52 -4.51 -21.39
C ALA A 263 6.49 -3.57 -20.67
N ILE A 264 6.45 -2.27 -20.99
CA ILE A 264 7.42 -1.30 -20.46
C ILE A 264 6.95 -0.74 -19.11
N VAL A 265 5.73 -0.22 -19.02
CA VAL A 265 5.26 0.44 -17.80
C VAL A 265 4.96 -0.59 -16.70
N ASN A 266 4.21 -1.65 -17.03
CA ASN A 266 3.85 -2.66 -16.02
C ASN A 266 4.94 -3.73 -15.84
N GLY A 267 5.77 -4.00 -16.85
CA GLY A 267 6.87 -4.97 -16.78
C GLY A 267 8.17 -4.35 -16.27
N LEU A 268 8.85 -3.56 -17.12
CA LEU A 268 10.14 -2.96 -16.77
C LEU A 268 10.02 -1.93 -15.65
N GLY A 269 8.92 -1.16 -15.61
CA GLY A 269 8.63 -0.24 -14.51
C GLY A 269 8.49 -0.95 -13.18
N LEU A 270 7.84 -2.12 -13.12
CA LEU A 270 7.80 -2.95 -11.92
C LEU A 270 9.18 -3.43 -11.50
N ALA A 271 10.00 -3.92 -12.44
CA ALA A 271 11.36 -4.34 -12.13
C ALA A 271 12.20 -3.17 -11.56
N ALA A 272 12.10 -1.99 -12.18
CA ALA A 272 12.76 -0.78 -11.70
C ALA A 272 12.29 -0.36 -10.30
N LEU A 273 10.99 -0.45 -10.03
CA LEU A 273 10.41 -0.19 -8.70
C LEU A 273 10.96 -1.16 -7.65
N LEU A 274 11.08 -2.45 -7.97
CA LEU A 274 11.61 -3.45 -7.04
C LEU A 274 13.09 -3.17 -6.73
N ILE A 275 13.92 -2.93 -7.75
CA ILE A 275 15.36 -2.61 -7.60
C ILE A 275 15.52 -1.29 -6.84
N GLY A 276 14.73 -0.27 -7.19
CA GLY A 276 14.70 1.01 -6.49
C GLY A 276 14.28 0.90 -5.02
N GLY A 277 13.38 -0.03 -4.71
CA GLY A 277 12.99 -0.34 -3.34
C GLY A 277 14.17 -0.86 -2.50
N PHE A 278 14.95 -1.79 -3.03
CA PHE A 278 16.18 -2.27 -2.36
C PHE A 278 17.24 -1.18 -2.27
N ALA A 279 17.44 -0.38 -3.34
CA ALA A 279 18.32 0.78 -3.29
C ALA A 279 17.89 1.80 -2.23
N GLY A 280 16.57 2.05 -2.10
CA GLY A 280 16.01 2.89 -1.04
C GLY A 280 16.25 2.34 0.36
N GLY A 281 16.19 1.01 0.53
CA GLY A 281 16.59 0.34 1.78
C GLY A 281 18.06 0.59 2.13
N ALA A 282 18.95 0.44 1.15
CA ALA A 282 20.38 0.71 1.33
C ALA A 282 20.66 2.20 1.64
N VAL A 283 19.97 3.12 0.96
CA VAL A 283 20.06 4.58 1.22
C VAL A 283 19.64 4.89 2.66
N ALA A 284 18.54 4.30 3.13
CA ALA A 284 18.02 4.57 4.47
C ALA A 284 18.89 3.93 5.58
N LEU A 285 19.66 2.89 5.27
CA LEU A 285 20.66 2.32 6.18
C LEU A 285 21.95 3.16 6.22
N ALA A 286 22.35 3.74 5.09
CA ALA A 286 23.61 4.47 4.96
C ALA A 286 23.50 5.95 5.40
N LEU A 287 22.31 6.54 5.34
CA LEU A 287 22.10 7.98 5.55
C LEU A 287 21.11 8.25 6.71
N PRO A 288 21.27 9.37 7.42
CA PRO A 288 20.27 9.83 8.38
C PRO A 288 18.90 9.97 7.69
N LEU A 289 17.83 9.67 8.43
CA LEU A 289 16.44 9.65 7.92
C LEU A 289 16.06 10.93 7.16
N VAL A 290 16.44 12.10 7.68
CA VAL A 290 16.17 13.38 7.03
C VAL A 290 16.87 13.50 5.68
N THR A 291 18.13 13.05 5.58
CA THR A 291 18.91 13.06 4.34
C THR A 291 18.33 12.07 3.33
N ALA A 292 17.92 10.88 3.76
CA ALA A 292 17.26 9.90 2.92
C ALA A 292 15.93 10.42 2.35
N LEU A 293 15.12 11.11 3.18
CA LEU A 293 13.89 11.78 2.74
C LEU A 293 14.18 12.92 1.75
N LEU A 294 15.19 13.75 2.00
CA LEU A 294 15.57 14.84 1.12
C LEU A 294 16.03 14.29 -0.24
N LEU A 295 16.92 13.31 -0.23
CA LEU A 295 17.39 12.63 -1.45
C LEU A 295 16.23 12.02 -2.23
N GLY A 296 15.37 11.25 -1.57
CA GLY A 296 14.20 10.62 -2.20
C GLY A 296 13.24 11.66 -2.78
N GLY A 297 12.98 12.76 -2.07
CA GLY A 297 12.12 13.84 -2.54
C GLY A 297 12.68 14.58 -3.75
N ILE A 298 14.01 14.87 -3.77
CA ILE A 298 14.68 15.49 -4.91
C ILE A 298 14.69 14.54 -6.11
N LEU A 299 14.99 13.25 -5.90
CA LEU A 299 15.00 12.26 -6.98
C LEU A 299 13.62 12.13 -7.63
N GLN A 300 12.53 12.07 -6.85
CA GLN A 300 11.17 12.05 -7.36
C GLN A 300 10.82 13.33 -8.13
N MET A 301 11.23 14.51 -7.61
CA MET A 301 11.02 15.79 -8.28
C MET A 301 11.70 15.82 -9.66
N VAL A 302 12.96 15.41 -9.73
CA VAL A 302 13.75 15.46 -10.97
C VAL A 302 13.30 14.40 -11.97
N SER A 303 12.92 13.20 -11.50
CA SER A 303 12.49 12.11 -12.38
C SER A 303 11.19 12.43 -13.15
N ASN A 304 10.30 13.24 -12.60
CA ASN A 304 9.11 13.69 -13.33
C ASN A 304 9.47 14.49 -14.60
N LEU A 305 10.64 15.14 -14.62
CA LEU A 305 11.13 15.83 -15.83
C LEU A 305 11.53 14.84 -16.94
N ALA A 306 11.71 13.55 -16.65
CA ALA A 306 11.92 12.54 -17.69
C ALA A 306 10.70 12.40 -18.61
N PHE A 307 9.48 12.66 -18.12
CA PHE A 307 8.28 12.70 -18.96
C PHE A 307 8.23 13.98 -19.81
N VAL A 308 8.78 15.09 -19.34
CA VAL A 308 8.97 16.29 -20.17
C VAL A 308 9.92 15.99 -21.32
N TRP A 309 11.07 15.35 -21.00
CA TRP A 309 12.02 14.91 -22.02
C TRP A 309 11.38 13.92 -23.00
N LEU A 310 10.60 12.95 -22.52
CA LEU A 310 9.91 11.96 -23.36
C LEU A 310 8.95 12.61 -24.37
N TRP A 311 8.28 13.70 -24.00
CA TRP A 311 7.38 14.43 -24.91
C TRP A 311 8.08 14.91 -26.18
N TYR A 312 9.35 15.30 -26.08
CA TYR A 312 10.15 15.82 -27.20
C TYR A 312 10.89 14.72 -27.96
N GLN A 313 10.76 13.46 -27.56
CA GLN A 313 11.37 12.34 -28.29
C GLN A 313 10.40 11.75 -29.32
N PRO A 314 10.91 11.25 -30.46
CA PRO A 314 10.09 10.40 -31.32
C PRO A 314 9.66 9.16 -30.55
N PRO A 315 8.42 8.64 -30.78
CA PRO A 315 7.94 7.44 -30.10
C PRO A 315 8.90 6.26 -30.33
N SER A 316 9.55 5.82 -29.27
CA SER A 316 10.49 4.69 -29.32
C SER A 316 10.44 3.92 -27.99
N ALA A 317 10.52 2.59 -28.06
CA ALA A 317 10.51 1.74 -26.86
C ALA A 317 11.66 2.14 -25.90
N TRP A 318 12.81 2.56 -26.41
CA TRP A 318 13.94 2.99 -25.60
C TRP A 318 13.64 4.25 -24.79
N ALA A 319 13.07 5.29 -25.44
CA ALA A 319 12.78 6.55 -24.74
C ALA A 319 11.72 6.35 -23.63
N LEU A 320 10.67 5.58 -23.91
CA LEU A 320 9.67 5.22 -22.90
C LEU A 320 10.30 4.42 -21.76
N THR A 321 11.15 3.43 -22.07
CA THR A 321 11.84 2.62 -21.07
C THR A 321 12.68 3.49 -20.14
N VAL A 322 13.48 4.41 -20.65
CA VAL A 322 14.31 5.31 -19.83
C VAL A 322 13.44 6.14 -18.89
N ALA A 323 12.38 6.79 -19.39
CA ALA A 323 11.53 7.62 -18.56
C ALA A 323 10.85 6.82 -17.45
N VAL A 324 10.29 5.66 -17.79
CA VAL A 324 9.59 4.78 -16.84
C VAL A 324 10.52 4.17 -15.82
N VAL A 325 11.71 3.70 -16.22
CA VAL A 325 12.70 3.11 -15.31
C VAL A 325 13.21 4.16 -14.33
N VAL A 326 13.56 5.35 -14.80
CA VAL A 326 14.04 6.44 -13.95
C VAL A 326 12.97 6.84 -12.93
N GLU A 327 11.74 7.04 -13.36
CA GLU A 327 10.63 7.44 -12.48
C GLU A 327 10.33 6.36 -11.42
N ASN A 328 10.14 5.10 -11.83
CA ASN A 328 9.80 4.03 -10.88
C ASN A 328 10.94 3.71 -9.91
N PHE A 329 12.19 3.73 -10.38
CA PHE A 329 13.36 3.49 -9.53
C PHE A 329 13.49 4.58 -8.45
N THR A 330 13.44 5.84 -8.83
CA THR A 330 13.58 6.97 -7.91
C THR A 330 12.38 7.12 -6.98
N GLY A 331 11.17 6.92 -7.52
CA GLY A 331 9.93 6.90 -6.76
C GLY A 331 9.91 5.83 -5.66
N ALA A 332 10.52 4.67 -5.93
CA ALA A 332 10.65 3.60 -4.93
C ALA A 332 11.61 3.98 -3.79
N ILE A 333 12.75 4.63 -4.08
CA ILE A 333 13.67 5.16 -3.06
C ILE A 333 12.93 6.12 -2.12
N GLY A 334 12.18 7.08 -2.70
CA GLY A 334 11.38 8.02 -1.92
C GLY A 334 10.31 7.33 -1.09
N THR A 335 9.66 6.29 -1.63
CA THR A 335 8.63 5.52 -0.92
C THR A 335 9.20 4.81 0.31
N VAL A 336 10.35 4.14 0.19
CA VAL A 336 10.98 3.42 1.31
C VAL A 336 11.38 4.38 2.42
N SER A 337 12.02 5.51 2.07
CA SER A 337 12.40 6.56 3.03
C SER A 337 11.17 7.17 3.73
N PHE A 338 10.10 7.40 3.00
CA PHE A 338 8.85 7.93 3.54
C PHE A 338 8.19 6.97 4.52
N VAL A 339 8.14 5.68 4.19
CA VAL A 339 7.58 4.66 5.08
C VAL A 339 8.42 4.50 6.35
N ALA A 340 9.73 4.60 6.26
CA ALA A 340 10.61 4.64 7.43
C ALA A 340 10.27 5.84 8.34
N TYR A 341 9.98 7.00 7.76
CA TYR A 341 9.54 8.18 8.51
C TYR A 341 8.17 7.97 9.17
N LEU A 342 7.17 7.43 8.45
CA LEU A 342 5.87 7.11 9.05
C LEU A 342 6.01 6.15 10.23
N SER A 343 6.90 5.17 10.10
CA SER A 343 7.19 4.22 11.20
C SER A 343 7.84 4.91 12.40
N ALA A 344 8.75 5.87 12.16
CA ALA A 344 9.39 6.65 13.20
C ALA A 344 8.43 7.60 13.94
N LEU A 345 7.32 8.00 13.31
CA LEU A 345 6.27 8.79 13.94
C LEU A 345 5.40 7.99 14.92
N CYS A 346 5.31 6.66 14.77
CA CYS A 346 4.53 5.77 15.61
C CYS A 346 5.34 5.38 16.86
N ARG A 347 5.37 6.26 17.86
CA ARG A 347 6.23 6.10 19.06
C ARG A 347 5.62 5.25 20.16
N ASN A 348 4.29 5.20 20.25
CA ASN A 348 3.60 4.51 21.33
C ASN A 348 3.18 3.10 20.88
N PRO A 349 3.79 2.01 21.44
CA PRO A 349 3.44 0.64 21.07
C PRO A 349 1.98 0.27 21.31
N GLN A 350 1.27 1.00 22.19
CA GLN A 350 -0.16 0.77 22.45
C GLN A 350 -1.06 1.24 21.32
N HIS A 351 -0.62 2.22 20.51
CA HIS A 351 -1.42 2.87 19.46
C HIS A 351 -0.82 2.72 18.06
N THR A 352 0.18 1.85 17.87
CA THR A 352 0.95 1.72 16.62
C THR A 352 0.05 1.46 15.42
N ALA A 353 -0.90 0.52 15.52
CA ALA A 353 -1.79 0.19 14.40
C ALA A 353 -2.68 1.37 14.03
N THR A 354 -3.23 2.06 15.02
CA THR A 354 -4.11 3.23 14.82
C THR A 354 -3.33 4.40 14.22
N GLN A 355 -2.17 4.74 14.78
CA GLN A 355 -1.35 5.85 14.31
C GLN A 355 -0.83 5.60 12.89
N TYR A 356 -0.32 4.42 12.61
CA TYR A 356 0.19 4.08 11.28
C TYR A 356 -0.93 4.04 10.23
N ALA A 357 -2.08 3.43 10.55
CA ALA A 357 -3.24 3.41 9.67
C ALA A 357 -3.75 4.82 9.36
N LEU A 358 -3.78 5.72 10.35
CA LEU A 358 -4.18 7.11 10.17
C LEU A 358 -3.21 7.87 9.23
N LEU A 359 -1.90 7.76 9.46
CA LEU A 359 -0.90 8.42 8.63
C LEU A 359 -0.93 7.93 7.18
N THR A 360 -1.05 6.63 6.97
CA THR A 360 -1.17 6.05 5.62
C THR A 360 -2.47 6.42 4.94
N ALA A 361 -3.59 6.49 5.67
CA ALA A 361 -4.86 6.96 5.15
C ALA A 361 -4.79 8.45 4.74
N LEU A 362 -4.17 9.30 5.57
CA LEU A 362 -3.96 10.71 5.26
C LEU A 362 -3.10 10.89 3.99
N ALA A 363 -1.99 10.16 3.88
CA ALA A 363 -1.14 10.18 2.71
C ALA A 363 -1.90 9.72 1.45
N SER A 364 -2.75 8.70 1.57
CA SER A 364 -3.57 8.18 0.47
C SER A 364 -4.68 9.16 0.08
N ALA A 365 -5.37 9.75 1.05
CA ALA A 365 -6.42 10.75 0.80
C ALA A 365 -5.87 11.97 0.07
N GLY A 366 -4.72 12.49 0.52
CA GLY A 366 -4.03 13.60 -0.15
C GLY A 366 -3.74 13.27 -1.62
N ARG A 367 -3.13 12.10 -1.89
CA ARG A 367 -2.85 11.65 -3.26
C ARG A 367 -4.11 11.57 -4.12
N THR A 368 -5.18 10.97 -3.61
CA THR A 368 -6.42 10.77 -4.36
C THR A 368 -7.11 12.09 -4.66
N VAL A 369 -7.22 12.97 -3.68
CA VAL A 369 -7.89 14.28 -3.83
C VAL A 369 -7.14 15.15 -4.84
N PHE A 370 -5.83 15.28 -4.70
CA PHE A 370 -5.06 16.13 -5.62
C PHE A 370 -4.95 15.52 -7.02
N ALA A 371 -4.85 14.18 -7.13
CA ALA A 371 -4.78 13.52 -8.44
C ALA A 371 -6.12 13.59 -9.23
N SER A 372 -7.26 13.74 -8.57
CA SER A 372 -8.56 13.79 -9.25
C SER A 372 -8.74 14.96 -10.21
N GLY A 373 -8.02 16.08 -9.97
CA GLY A 373 -8.05 17.27 -10.83
C GLY A 373 -7.03 17.29 -11.97
N THR A 374 -6.12 16.33 -12.05
CA THR A 374 -4.97 16.37 -12.99
C THR A 374 -5.37 16.44 -14.46
N GLY A 375 -6.45 15.77 -14.86
CA GLY A 375 -6.94 15.80 -16.23
C GLY A 375 -7.35 17.20 -16.70
N PHE A 376 -7.98 18.01 -15.82
CA PHE A 376 -8.34 19.40 -16.13
C PHE A 376 -7.08 20.27 -16.25
N VAL A 377 -6.09 20.03 -15.41
CA VAL A 377 -4.82 20.76 -15.48
C VAL A 377 -4.11 20.48 -16.79
N VAL A 378 -4.00 19.20 -17.21
CA VAL A 378 -3.41 18.81 -18.51
C VAL A 378 -4.15 19.48 -19.66
N GLY A 379 -5.49 19.48 -19.62
CA GLY A 379 -6.32 20.13 -20.65
C GLY A 379 -6.09 21.64 -20.78
N GLY A 380 -5.74 22.30 -19.67
CA GLY A 380 -5.47 23.75 -19.64
C GLY A 380 -4.06 24.17 -20.04
N ILE A 381 -3.03 23.41 -19.64
CA ILE A 381 -1.62 23.82 -19.80
C ILE A 381 -0.79 22.90 -20.71
N GLY A 382 -1.34 21.76 -21.14
CA GLY A 382 -0.66 20.76 -21.96
C GLY A 382 0.33 19.88 -21.18
N TRP A 383 0.80 18.80 -21.84
CA TRP A 383 1.60 17.75 -21.21
C TRP A 383 2.96 18.22 -20.65
N PRO A 384 3.82 18.97 -21.40
CA PRO A 384 5.13 19.36 -20.87
C PRO A 384 5.01 20.25 -19.61
N ALA A 385 4.13 21.26 -19.69
CA ALA A 385 3.91 22.17 -18.56
C ALA A 385 3.31 21.42 -17.34
N PHE A 386 2.42 20.46 -17.58
CA PHE A 386 1.87 19.62 -16.53
C PHE A 386 2.97 18.87 -15.76
N PHE A 387 3.90 18.18 -16.45
CA PHE A 387 4.97 17.45 -15.77
C PHE A 387 5.97 18.37 -15.07
N VAL A 388 6.20 19.60 -15.55
CA VAL A 388 6.95 20.61 -14.80
C VAL A 388 6.20 20.99 -13.52
N VAL A 389 4.89 21.22 -13.59
CA VAL A 389 4.05 21.51 -12.41
C VAL A 389 4.08 20.34 -11.41
N THR A 390 4.01 19.09 -11.88
CA THR A 390 4.13 17.93 -10.97
C THR A 390 5.49 17.88 -10.29
N ALA A 391 6.57 18.16 -10.98
CA ALA A 391 7.90 18.27 -10.38
C ALA A 391 7.92 19.37 -9.30
N LEU A 392 7.44 20.58 -9.62
CA LEU A 392 7.39 21.71 -8.69
C LEU A 392 6.47 21.44 -7.47
N ALA A 393 5.48 20.54 -7.60
CA ALA A 393 4.61 20.14 -6.49
C ALA A 393 5.36 19.39 -5.35
N ALA A 394 6.61 18.97 -5.57
CA ALA A 394 7.47 18.45 -4.50
C ALA A 394 8.05 19.55 -3.59
N LEU A 395 8.18 20.79 -4.09
CA LEU A 395 8.83 21.87 -3.36
C LEU A 395 8.19 22.20 -1.99
N PRO A 396 6.86 22.26 -1.84
CA PRO A 396 6.24 22.49 -0.54
C PRO A 396 6.63 21.43 0.50
N ALA A 397 6.68 20.16 0.09
CA ALA A 397 7.08 19.07 0.98
C ALA A 397 8.57 19.17 1.36
N LEU A 398 9.46 19.48 0.41
CA LEU A 398 10.89 19.69 0.67
C LEU A 398 11.13 20.90 1.56
N ALA A 399 10.38 22.00 1.38
CA ALA A 399 10.43 23.16 2.25
C ALA A 399 9.98 22.83 3.69
N LEU A 400 8.88 22.06 3.83
CA LEU A 400 8.43 21.57 5.14
C LEU A 400 9.48 20.67 5.79
N LEU A 401 10.11 19.78 5.02
CA LEU A 401 11.18 18.91 5.52
C LEU A 401 12.36 19.72 6.08
N ALA A 402 12.83 20.71 5.31
CA ALA A 402 13.91 21.60 5.74
C ALA A 402 13.51 22.42 6.98
N TRP A 403 12.27 22.87 7.06
CA TRP A 403 11.77 23.60 8.22
C TRP A 403 11.66 22.71 9.45
N LEU A 404 11.15 21.48 9.32
CA LEU A 404 11.08 20.49 10.40
C LEU A 404 12.46 20.11 10.92
N GLN A 405 13.45 19.98 10.01
CA GLN A 405 14.85 19.75 10.40
C GLN A 405 15.40 20.88 11.24
N ARG A 406 15.21 22.14 10.82
CA ARG A 406 15.66 23.33 11.58
C ARG A 406 15.02 23.46 12.96
N ARG A 407 13.83 22.87 13.15
CA ARG A 407 13.11 22.80 14.44
C ARG A 407 13.57 21.64 15.33
N GLY A 408 14.56 20.84 14.92
CA GLY A 408 15.02 19.69 15.70
C GLY A 408 14.03 18.51 15.75
N HIS A 409 13.03 18.48 14.82
CA HIS A 409 12.01 17.42 14.82
C HIS A 409 12.63 16.02 14.70
N PHE A 410 13.65 15.86 13.87
CA PHE A 410 14.32 14.58 13.66
C PHE A 410 15.18 14.14 14.85
N ASP A 411 15.75 15.07 15.61
CA ASP A 411 16.52 14.75 16.82
C ASP A 411 15.61 14.18 17.89
N THR A 412 14.41 14.73 18.04
CA THR A 412 13.40 14.21 18.98
C THR A 412 12.86 12.84 18.58
N LEU A 413 12.85 12.50 17.26
CA LEU A 413 12.49 11.17 16.79
C LEU A 413 13.52 10.10 17.20
N MET A 414 14.79 10.46 17.25
CA MET A 414 15.89 9.56 17.64
C MET A 414 15.98 9.37 19.18
N VAL A 415 15.89 10.46 19.95
CA VAL A 415 16.04 10.44 21.42
C VAL A 415 14.87 9.71 22.11
N GLY A 416 13.65 9.82 21.60
CA GLY A 416 12.48 9.16 22.17
C GLY A 416 12.61 7.63 22.24
N ARG A 417 13.31 7.03 21.28
CA ARG A 417 13.53 5.57 21.20
C ARG A 417 14.69 5.04 22.02
N MET A 418 15.72 5.86 22.30
CA MET A 418 16.85 5.47 23.16
C MET A 418 16.48 5.42 24.67
N ARG A 419 15.31 5.95 25.06
CA ARG A 419 14.81 5.89 26.44
C ARG A 419 13.91 4.66 26.71
N GLU A 420 13.56 3.91 25.68
CA GLU A 420 12.66 2.74 25.77
C GLU A 420 13.40 1.41 25.57
N THR A 421 14.71 1.44 25.23
CA THR A 421 15.63 0.28 25.24
C THR A 421 16.43 0.24 26.53
#